data_5b73573352c888678e45c6aee081e3ef
#
_entry.id   5b73573352c888678e45c6aee081e3ef
#
_cell.length_a   1.000
_cell.length_b   1.000
_cell.length_c   1.000
_cell.angle_alpha   90.00
_cell.angle_beta   90.00
_cell.angle_gamma   90.00
#
_symmetry.space_group_name_H-M   'P 1'
#
loop_
_entity.id
_entity.type
_entity.pdbx_description
1 polymer ?
#
loop_
_entity_poly.entity_id
_entity_poly.type
_entity_poly.pdbx_seq_one_letter_code
_entity_poly.pdbx_strand_id
1 'polypeptide(L)'
;MSHDLLQALAIFAAGLAAGTINAVVGSGTLITFPTLLAFGYPPVLANVSNNIGLVPGVASGVHGYRAELAGQRRRIIRLGSASVCGGLVGAILLLVLPAGAFKEIVPALIGIALVMIIFQPRLARWMAARQLARAAAPAGERGADGDTDGAGGTTGAGGTSTVRVVAPVAKETPVQIGGPVLWVLVFLSGVYGGYFGAAQGVLLIGLMGIAFTDTMQRINAVKNVMAGLVNGVAALVFVAATHIDWGAAGLIAAGAILGGQLGARIGRKLPPWGLRVLIICVGVVALVKLLA
;
A
#
# COMPACT_ATOMS: atom_id res chain seq x y z
N MET A 1 3.14 28.28 -24.75
CA MET A 1 3.65 26.92 -24.43
C MET A 1 3.14 26.00 -25.49
N SER A 2 4.00 25.18 -26.12
CA SER A 2 3.56 24.15 -27.05
C SER A 2 2.66 23.16 -26.30
N HIS A 3 1.67 22.60 -26.98
CA HIS A 3 0.74 21.62 -26.42
C HIS A 3 1.52 20.45 -25.76
N ASP A 4 2.60 20.03 -26.39
CA ASP A 4 3.48 18.94 -25.91
C ASP A 4 4.16 19.29 -24.58
N LEU A 5 4.59 20.54 -24.38
CA LEU A 5 5.21 20.97 -23.11
C LEU A 5 4.18 20.99 -21.98
N LEU A 6 2.96 21.44 -22.24
CA LEU A 6 1.87 21.43 -21.24
C LEU A 6 1.52 19.99 -20.85
N GLN A 7 1.42 19.07 -21.81
CA GLN A 7 1.17 17.66 -21.57
C GLN A 7 2.29 17.03 -20.74
N ALA A 8 3.55 17.25 -21.10
CA ALA A 8 4.70 16.73 -20.37
C ALA A 8 4.72 17.22 -18.90
N LEU A 9 4.49 18.52 -18.68
CA LEU A 9 4.42 19.11 -17.34
C LEU A 9 3.25 18.53 -16.52
N ALA A 10 2.09 18.35 -17.14
CA ALA A 10 0.93 17.77 -16.48
C ALA A 10 1.16 16.30 -16.08
N ILE A 11 1.76 15.49 -16.95
CA ILE A 11 2.10 14.08 -16.66
C ILE A 11 3.16 14.00 -15.55
N PHE A 12 4.19 14.85 -15.59
CA PHE A 12 5.19 14.92 -14.53
C PHE A 12 4.57 15.34 -13.18
N ALA A 13 3.72 16.36 -13.16
CA ALA A 13 3.03 16.83 -11.95
C ALA A 13 2.08 15.74 -11.40
N ALA A 14 1.37 15.03 -12.29
CA ALA A 14 0.56 13.87 -11.91
C ALA A 14 1.42 12.76 -11.30
N GLY A 15 2.61 12.50 -11.86
CA GLY A 15 3.58 11.55 -11.32
C GLY A 15 4.05 11.94 -9.92
N LEU A 16 4.38 13.22 -9.70
CA LEU A 16 4.79 13.75 -8.40
C LEU A 16 3.67 13.60 -7.35
N ALA A 17 2.44 13.97 -7.70
CA ALA A 17 1.28 13.80 -6.83
C ALA A 17 1.02 12.31 -6.54
N ALA A 18 1.08 11.46 -7.58
CA ALA A 18 0.87 10.03 -7.45
C ALA A 18 1.93 9.36 -6.57
N GLY A 19 3.21 9.70 -6.72
CA GLY A 19 4.28 9.18 -5.87
C GLY A 19 4.09 9.56 -4.40
N THR A 20 3.72 10.82 -4.13
CA THR A 20 3.42 11.31 -2.78
C THR A 20 2.25 10.54 -2.16
N ILE A 21 1.17 10.40 -2.92
CA ILE A 21 -0.05 9.70 -2.46
C ILE A 21 0.20 8.21 -2.31
N ASN A 22 0.96 7.58 -3.20
CA ASN A 22 1.30 6.16 -3.09
C ASN A 22 2.07 5.84 -1.81
N ALA A 23 3.02 6.69 -1.43
CA ALA A 23 3.79 6.51 -0.21
C ALA A 23 2.91 6.57 1.05
N VAL A 24 1.86 7.40 1.06
CA VAL A 24 1.00 7.66 2.24
C VAL A 24 -0.27 6.81 2.22
N VAL A 25 -1.01 6.84 1.11
CA VAL A 25 -2.36 6.25 0.96
C VAL A 25 -2.32 4.96 0.15
N GLY A 26 -1.52 4.92 -0.93
CA GLY A 26 -1.41 3.76 -1.81
C GLY A 26 -2.42 3.77 -2.96
N SER A 27 -2.71 4.93 -3.54
CA SER A 27 -3.72 5.10 -4.61
C SER A 27 -3.27 6.08 -5.71
N GLY A 28 -1.97 6.15 -5.99
CA GLY A 28 -1.40 7.08 -6.98
C GLY A 28 -1.94 6.89 -8.42
N THR A 29 -2.23 5.66 -8.81
CA THR A 29 -2.83 5.32 -10.12
C THR A 29 -4.12 6.12 -10.40
N LEU A 30 -4.90 6.47 -9.38
CA LEU A 30 -6.12 7.28 -9.54
C LEU A 30 -5.86 8.74 -9.95
N ILE A 31 -4.63 9.18 -10.01
CA ILE A 31 -4.25 10.48 -10.55
C ILE A 31 -3.61 10.32 -11.93
N THR A 32 -2.59 9.50 -12.04
CA THR A 32 -1.81 9.37 -13.28
C THR A 32 -2.59 8.71 -14.41
N PHE A 33 -3.36 7.66 -14.12
CA PHE A 33 -4.16 6.98 -15.13
C PHE A 33 -5.21 7.90 -15.78
N PRO A 34 -6.07 8.61 -15.01
CA PRO A 34 -6.98 9.60 -15.61
C PRO A 34 -6.29 10.74 -16.35
N THR A 35 -5.13 11.16 -15.88
CA THR A 35 -4.35 12.19 -16.58
C THR A 35 -3.94 11.70 -17.97
N LEU A 36 -3.43 10.47 -18.09
CA LEU A 36 -3.09 9.90 -19.39
C LEU A 36 -4.33 9.77 -20.30
N LEU A 37 -5.45 9.30 -19.77
CA LEU A 37 -6.71 9.22 -20.52
C LEU A 37 -7.18 10.61 -21.01
N ALA A 38 -6.98 11.65 -20.20
CA ALA A 38 -7.36 13.02 -20.58
C ALA A 38 -6.53 13.55 -21.76
N PHE A 39 -5.32 13.04 -21.95
CA PHE A 39 -4.45 13.33 -23.10
C PHE A 39 -4.64 12.34 -24.27
N GLY A 40 -5.67 11.50 -24.23
CA GLY A 40 -6.04 10.63 -25.35
C GLY A 40 -5.29 9.29 -25.42
N TYR A 41 -4.57 8.90 -24.37
CA TYR A 41 -3.92 7.59 -24.34
C TYR A 41 -4.98 6.46 -24.30
N PRO A 42 -4.82 5.41 -25.11
CA PRO A 42 -5.67 4.23 -25.01
C PRO A 42 -5.61 3.62 -23.59
N PRO A 43 -6.73 3.13 -23.03
CA PRO A 43 -6.79 2.73 -21.62
C PRO A 43 -5.75 1.68 -21.21
N VAL A 44 -5.50 0.65 -22.03
CA VAL A 44 -4.48 -0.38 -21.72
C VAL A 44 -3.09 0.23 -21.75
N LEU A 45 -2.74 1.03 -22.79
CA LEU A 45 -1.45 1.71 -22.89
C LEU A 45 -1.23 2.66 -21.70
N ALA A 46 -2.26 3.44 -21.34
CA ALA A 46 -2.22 4.32 -20.17
C ALA A 46 -1.95 3.54 -18.88
N ASN A 47 -2.61 2.40 -18.67
CA ASN A 47 -2.44 1.58 -17.47
C ASN A 47 -1.02 0.97 -17.40
N VAL A 48 -0.53 0.42 -18.50
CA VAL A 48 0.79 -0.20 -18.59
C VAL A 48 1.91 0.83 -18.38
N SER A 49 1.87 1.95 -19.10
CA SER A 49 2.88 3.02 -18.99
C SER A 49 2.86 3.66 -17.60
N ASN A 50 1.67 3.86 -17.03
CA ASN A 50 1.50 4.31 -15.65
C ASN A 50 2.11 3.34 -14.63
N ASN A 51 1.84 2.03 -14.76
CA ASN A 51 2.38 1.03 -13.84
C ASN A 51 3.91 1.08 -13.82
N ILE A 52 4.54 1.04 -15.00
CA ILE A 52 6.00 1.11 -15.15
C ILE A 52 6.56 2.40 -14.56
N GLY A 53 5.93 3.54 -14.87
CA GLY A 53 6.34 4.84 -14.35
C GLY A 53 6.25 4.95 -12.83
N LEU A 54 5.31 4.25 -12.19
CA LEU A 54 5.17 4.29 -10.73
C LEU A 54 6.17 3.40 -9.99
N VAL A 55 6.78 2.38 -10.62
CA VAL A 55 7.74 1.46 -9.96
C VAL A 55 8.90 2.19 -9.28
N PRO A 56 9.64 3.11 -9.94
CA PRO A 56 10.72 3.83 -9.28
C PRO A 56 10.25 4.72 -8.13
N GLY A 57 9.05 5.30 -8.24
CA GLY A 57 8.44 6.09 -7.18
C GLY A 57 8.09 5.26 -5.93
N VAL A 58 7.56 4.06 -6.13
CA VAL A 58 7.28 3.12 -5.03
C VAL A 58 8.57 2.66 -4.37
N ALA A 59 9.61 2.33 -5.16
CA ALA A 59 10.93 1.98 -4.64
C ALA A 59 11.53 3.13 -3.80
N SER A 60 11.40 4.37 -4.27
CA SER A 60 11.78 5.58 -3.54
C SER A 60 11.02 5.70 -2.22
N GLY A 61 9.71 5.45 -2.21
CA GLY A 61 8.89 5.41 -1.01
C GLY A 61 9.34 4.31 -0.03
N VAL A 62 9.60 3.10 -0.49
CA VAL A 62 10.12 1.98 0.32
C VAL A 62 11.44 2.37 0.99
N HIS A 63 12.35 3.01 0.24
CA HIS A 63 13.59 3.51 0.81
C HIS A 63 13.36 4.51 1.94
N GLY A 64 12.36 5.39 1.79
CA GLY A 64 11.98 6.37 2.81
C GLY A 64 11.41 5.75 4.10
N TYR A 65 10.86 4.53 4.02
CA TYR A 65 10.31 3.77 5.15
C TYR A 65 11.22 2.62 5.62
N ARG A 66 12.51 2.61 5.24
CA ARG A 66 13.42 1.50 5.54
C ARG A 66 13.59 1.21 7.03
N ALA A 67 13.52 2.23 7.89
CA ALA A 67 13.64 2.07 9.33
C ALA A 67 12.47 1.26 9.91
N GLU A 68 11.26 1.48 9.40
CA GLU A 68 10.04 0.79 9.83
C GLU A 68 9.99 -0.67 9.34
N LEU A 69 10.79 -1.05 8.35
CA LEU A 69 10.90 -2.43 7.85
C LEU A 69 11.78 -3.33 8.74
N ALA A 70 12.57 -2.74 9.64
CA ALA A 70 13.45 -3.49 10.52
C ALA A 70 12.66 -4.55 11.32
N GLY A 71 13.20 -5.78 11.37
CA GLY A 71 12.57 -6.91 12.06
C GLY A 71 11.39 -7.56 11.34
N GLN A 72 10.93 -7.06 10.17
CA GLN A 72 9.75 -7.58 9.47
C GLN A 72 10.06 -8.58 8.34
N ARG A 73 11.31 -9.06 8.22
CA ARG A 73 11.76 -9.89 7.09
C ARG A 73 10.87 -11.11 6.82
N ARG A 74 10.48 -11.88 7.87
CA ARG A 74 9.62 -13.07 7.71
C ARG A 74 8.25 -12.72 7.16
N ARG A 75 7.64 -11.62 7.65
CA ARG A 75 6.37 -11.09 7.15
C ARG A 75 6.48 -10.69 5.68
N ILE A 76 7.53 -9.93 5.32
CA ILE A 76 7.79 -9.46 3.97
C ILE A 76 7.95 -10.64 3.00
N ILE A 77 8.73 -11.66 3.34
CA ILE A 77 8.92 -12.82 2.47
C ILE A 77 7.60 -13.56 2.25
N ARG A 78 6.84 -13.82 3.31
CA ARG A 78 5.58 -14.57 3.22
C ARG A 78 4.49 -13.83 2.44
N LEU A 79 4.24 -12.56 2.78
CA LEU A 79 3.24 -11.75 2.09
C LEU A 79 3.73 -11.30 0.70
N GLY A 80 5.05 -11.13 0.56
CA GLY A 80 5.69 -10.84 -0.71
C GLY A 80 5.48 -11.94 -1.75
N SER A 81 5.58 -13.21 -1.36
CA SER A 81 5.26 -14.33 -2.26
C SER A 81 3.82 -14.26 -2.78
N ALA A 82 2.85 -13.98 -1.89
CA ALA A 82 1.46 -13.77 -2.27
C ALA A 82 1.30 -12.60 -3.25
N SER A 83 1.97 -11.46 -2.96
CA SER A 83 1.92 -10.27 -3.80
C SER A 83 2.53 -10.51 -5.19
N VAL A 84 3.69 -11.19 -5.25
CA VAL A 84 4.36 -11.54 -6.52
C VAL A 84 3.48 -12.47 -7.36
N CYS A 85 2.99 -13.57 -6.76
CA CYS A 85 2.10 -14.50 -7.47
C CYS A 85 0.82 -13.81 -7.96
N GLY A 86 0.18 -13.02 -7.08
CA GLY A 86 -1.03 -12.27 -7.45
C GLY A 86 -0.76 -11.23 -8.54
N GLY A 87 0.32 -10.45 -8.40
CA GLY A 87 0.74 -9.45 -9.39
C GLY A 87 1.00 -10.06 -10.77
N LEU A 88 1.66 -11.21 -10.81
CA LEU A 88 1.90 -11.96 -12.05
C LEU A 88 0.57 -12.37 -12.71
N VAL A 89 -0.34 -12.99 -11.94
CA VAL A 89 -1.66 -13.39 -12.45
C VAL A 89 -2.44 -12.17 -12.95
N GLY A 90 -2.46 -11.07 -12.20
CA GLY A 90 -3.15 -9.84 -12.59
C GLY A 90 -2.59 -9.21 -13.87
N ALA A 91 -1.27 -9.16 -14.00
CA ALA A 91 -0.60 -8.63 -15.19
C ALA A 91 -0.88 -9.49 -16.44
N ILE A 92 -0.82 -10.82 -16.30
CA ILE A 92 -1.16 -11.74 -17.40
C ILE A 92 -2.63 -11.57 -17.76
N LEU A 93 -3.53 -11.46 -16.78
CA LEU A 93 -4.96 -11.28 -17.01
C LEU A 93 -5.25 -10.00 -17.82
N LEU A 94 -4.53 -8.89 -17.54
CA LEU A 94 -4.64 -7.66 -18.32
C LEU A 94 -4.28 -7.86 -19.79
N LEU A 95 -3.27 -8.68 -20.09
CA LEU A 95 -2.78 -8.89 -21.45
C LEU A 95 -3.60 -9.92 -22.23
N VAL A 96 -4.17 -10.92 -21.54
CA VAL A 96 -4.96 -12.00 -22.18
C VAL A 96 -6.40 -11.57 -22.43
N LEU A 97 -7.00 -10.73 -21.58
CA LEU A 97 -8.34 -10.24 -21.81
C LEU A 97 -8.37 -9.26 -23.01
N PRO A 98 -9.44 -9.30 -23.82
CA PRO A 98 -9.63 -8.32 -24.90
C PRO A 98 -9.60 -6.88 -24.36
N ALA A 99 -9.01 -5.95 -25.12
CA ALA A 99 -8.94 -4.53 -24.72
C ALA A 99 -10.33 -3.91 -24.45
N GLY A 100 -11.38 -4.42 -25.10
CA GLY A 100 -12.78 -4.03 -24.85
C GLY A 100 -13.20 -4.38 -23.42
N ALA A 101 -12.87 -5.57 -22.92
CA ALA A 101 -13.18 -5.99 -21.55
C ALA A 101 -12.53 -5.06 -20.52
N PHE A 102 -11.29 -4.64 -20.76
CA PHE A 102 -10.63 -3.68 -19.87
C PHE A 102 -11.41 -2.35 -19.82
N LYS A 103 -11.84 -1.82 -20.96
CA LYS A 103 -12.62 -0.57 -21.04
C LYS A 103 -13.94 -0.66 -20.27
N GLU A 104 -14.61 -1.81 -20.26
CA GLU A 104 -15.85 -2.04 -19.53
C GLU A 104 -15.64 -2.24 -18.02
N ILE A 105 -14.56 -2.93 -17.64
CA ILE A 105 -14.26 -3.26 -16.24
C ILE A 105 -13.67 -2.05 -15.47
N VAL A 106 -12.88 -1.21 -16.13
CA VAL A 106 -12.16 -0.10 -15.47
C VAL A 106 -13.08 0.88 -14.74
N PRO A 107 -14.25 1.32 -15.28
CA PRO A 107 -15.16 2.17 -14.53
C PRO A 107 -15.62 1.56 -13.21
N ALA A 108 -15.92 0.26 -13.20
CA ALA A 108 -16.29 -0.46 -11.97
C ALA A 108 -15.11 -0.51 -10.98
N LEU A 109 -13.89 -0.76 -11.46
CA LEU A 109 -12.68 -0.78 -10.63
C LEU A 109 -12.36 0.61 -10.04
N ILE A 110 -12.53 1.67 -10.80
CA ILE A 110 -12.40 3.05 -10.30
C ILE A 110 -13.47 3.32 -9.24
N GLY A 111 -14.72 2.92 -9.48
CA GLY A 111 -15.80 3.04 -8.50
C GLY A 111 -15.49 2.34 -7.18
N ILE A 112 -15.03 1.09 -7.24
CA ILE A 112 -14.59 0.33 -6.05
C ILE A 112 -13.44 1.05 -5.34
N ALA A 113 -12.43 1.54 -6.09
CA ALA A 113 -11.30 2.26 -5.53
C ALA A 113 -11.75 3.55 -4.81
N LEU A 114 -12.67 4.31 -5.38
CA LEU A 114 -13.24 5.52 -4.75
C LEU A 114 -14.00 5.18 -3.46
N VAL A 115 -14.83 4.14 -3.48
CA VAL A 115 -15.53 3.66 -2.28
C VAL A 115 -14.53 3.30 -1.18
N MET A 116 -13.47 2.56 -1.52
CA MET A 116 -12.43 2.19 -0.54
C MET A 116 -11.74 3.43 0.06
N ILE A 117 -11.45 4.45 -0.74
CA ILE A 117 -10.80 5.68 -0.26
C ILE A 117 -11.74 6.47 0.65
N ILE A 118 -13.04 6.52 0.34
CA ILE A 118 -14.05 7.18 1.18
C ILE A 118 -14.17 6.47 2.55
N PHE A 119 -14.12 5.14 2.57
CA PHE A 119 -14.21 4.36 3.80
C PHE A 119 -12.87 4.24 4.58
N GLN A 120 -11.73 4.51 3.94
CA GLN A 120 -10.41 4.42 4.56
C GLN A 120 -10.29 5.17 5.92
N PRO A 121 -10.86 6.39 6.13
CA PRO A 121 -10.77 7.06 7.43
C PRO A 121 -11.52 6.34 8.55
N ARG A 122 -12.66 5.73 8.20
CA ARG A 122 -13.43 4.94 9.19
C ARG A 122 -12.64 3.72 9.61
N LEU A 123 -12.03 3.03 8.65
CA LEU A 123 -11.16 1.88 8.89
C LEU A 123 -9.94 2.26 9.74
N ALA A 124 -9.26 3.36 9.41
CA ALA A 124 -8.10 3.83 10.15
C ALA A 124 -8.45 4.20 11.61
N ARG A 125 -9.58 4.87 11.84
CA ARG A 125 -10.07 5.19 13.19
C ARG A 125 -10.43 3.93 13.98
N TRP A 126 -11.12 2.98 13.36
CA TRP A 126 -11.46 1.71 13.98
C TRP A 126 -10.21 0.92 14.37
N MET A 127 -9.19 0.86 13.50
CA MET A 127 -7.91 0.21 13.82
C MET A 127 -7.19 0.89 14.98
N ALA A 128 -7.14 2.23 15.00
CA ALA A 128 -6.54 2.99 16.09
C ALA A 128 -7.25 2.75 17.44
N ALA A 129 -8.59 2.77 17.43
CA ALA A 129 -9.40 2.48 18.61
C ALA A 129 -9.14 1.04 19.14
N ARG A 130 -9.04 0.06 18.21
CA ARG A 130 -8.75 -1.33 18.56
C ARG A 130 -7.34 -1.51 19.16
N GLN A 131 -6.36 -0.76 18.65
CA GLN A 131 -5.00 -0.77 19.22
C GLN A 131 -4.97 -0.18 20.63
N LEU A 132 -5.67 0.93 20.88
CA LEU A 132 -5.80 1.55 22.19
C LEU A 132 -6.53 0.62 23.19
N ALA A 133 -7.63 0.01 22.79
CA ALA A 133 -8.36 -0.94 23.63
C ALA A 133 -7.49 -2.15 24.02
N ARG A 134 -6.68 -2.66 23.11
CA ARG A 134 -5.75 -3.76 23.38
C ARG A 134 -4.58 -3.33 24.28
N ALA A 135 -4.12 -2.09 24.18
CA ALA A 135 -3.08 -1.55 25.05
C ALA A 135 -3.59 -1.29 26.47
N ALA A 136 -4.88 -0.95 26.62
CA ALA A 136 -5.54 -0.69 27.90
C ALA A 136 -6.02 -1.97 28.63
N ALA A 137 -6.08 -3.14 27.96
CA ALA A 137 -6.46 -4.40 28.61
C ALA A 137 -5.42 -4.81 29.67
N PRO A 138 -5.85 -5.12 30.89
CA PRO A 138 -4.95 -5.52 31.96
C PRO A 138 -4.11 -6.74 31.59
N ALA A 139 -2.86 -6.79 32.07
CA ALA A 139 -1.90 -7.86 31.74
C ALA A 139 -2.32 -9.25 32.29
N GLY A 140 -3.42 -9.34 33.06
CA GLY A 140 -3.92 -10.56 33.70
C GLY A 140 -4.70 -11.52 32.78
N GLU A 141 -5.24 -11.08 31.65
CA GLU A 141 -6.03 -11.98 30.78
C GLU A 141 -5.26 -12.58 29.58
N ARG A 142 -3.96 -12.32 29.48
CA ARG A 142 -3.12 -12.81 28.37
C ARG A 142 -2.51 -14.19 28.60
N GLY A 143 -2.83 -14.87 29.72
CA GLY A 143 -2.14 -16.08 30.13
C GLY A 143 -3.02 -17.17 30.72
N ALA A 144 -4.31 -17.28 30.37
CA ALA A 144 -5.21 -18.29 30.95
C ALA A 144 -5.46 -19.50 30.02
N ASP A 145 -4.58 -19.79 29.07
CA ASP A 145 -4.59 -21.07 28.37
C ASP A 145 -3.16 -21.65 28.31
N GLY A 146 -2.89 -22.57 29.24
CA GLY A 146 -1.72 -23.46 29.19
C GLY A 146 -0.76 -23.35 30.36
N ASP A 147 -0.90 -24.35 31.24
CA ASP A 147 -0.01 -24.99 32.16
C ASP A 147 -0.19 -24.70 33.66
N THR A 148 -1.06 -25.53 34.22
CA THR A 148 -0.96 -25.99 35.59
C THR A 148 0.04 -27.14 35.64
N ASP A 149 1.27 -26.88 36.17
CA ASP A 149 2.00 -27.90 36.92
C ASP A 149 3.25 -27.29 37.56
N GLY A 150 3.44 -27.54 38.87
CA GLY A 150 4.72 -27.43 39.54
C GLY A 150 4.77 -26.56 40.80
N ALA A 151 4.35 -27.18 41.90
CA ALA A 151 4.55 -26.74 43.29
C ALA A 151 6.02 -26.54 43.67
N GLY A 152 6.28 -25.67 44.67
CA GLY A 152 7.54 -25.67 45.36
C GLY A 152 7.83 -24.36 46.08
N GLY A 153 7.45 -24.27 47.38
CA GLY A 153 7.75 -23.17 48.26
C GLY A 153 9.23 -23.07 48.64
N THR A 154 9.64 -21.92 49.12
CA THR A 154 10.43 -21.78 50.37
C THR A 154 10.50 -20.30 50.76
N THR A 155 10.20 -20.07 52.02
CA THR A 155 10.39 -18.88 52.84
C THR A 155 11.87 -18.53 53.02
N GLY A 156 12.23 -17.24 52.98
CA GLY A 156 13.56 -16.75 53.40
C GLY A 156 13.57 -15.23 53.58
N ALA A 157 13.83 -14.83 54.79
CA ALA A 157 13.75 -13.47 55.32
C ALA A 157 14.91 -12.54 54.91
N GLY A 158 14.63 -11.23 54.87
CA GLY A 158 15.52 -10.15 55.33
C GLY A 158 16.60 -9.68 54.35
N GLY A 159 16.41 -8.50 53.80
CA GLY A 159 17.47 -7.76 53.14
C GLY A 159 16.92 -6.50 52.48
N THR A 160 17.18 -5.32 53.06
CA THR A 160 16.96 -4.00 52.46
C THR A 160 17.78 -3.86 51.21
N SER A 161 17.21 -4.18 50.06
CA SER A 161 17.79 -3.94 48.74
C SER A 161 17.09 -2.77 48.09
N THR A 162 17.84 -1.69 47.87
CA THR A 162 17.50 -0.62 46.93
C THR A 162 17.04 -1.22 45.64
N VAL A 163 15.73 -1.21 45.40
CA VAL A 163 15.10 -1.64 44.14
C VAL A 163 15.51 -0.63 43.07
N ARG A 164 16.57 -0.98 42.37
CA ARG A 164 16.86 -0.36 41.06
C ARG A 164 15.71 -0.76 40.18
N VAL A 165 14.76 0.16 39.94
CA VAL A 165 13.70 -0.02 38.94
C VAL A 165 14.38 -0.10 37.59
N VAL A 166 14.81 -1.30 37.23
CA VAL A 166 15.16 -1.63 35.85
C VAL A 166 13.83 -1.57 35.11
N ALA A 167 13.67 -0.51 34.30
CA ALA A 167 12.53 -0.43 33.39
C ALA A 167 12.41 -1.78 32.67
N PRO A 168 11.24 -2.42 32.66
CA PRO A 168 11.08 -3.71 31.99
C PRO A 168 11.50 -3.54 30.56
N VAL A 169 12.55 -4.25 30.13
CA VAL A 169 12.90 -4.40 28.71
C VAL A 169 11.62 -4.85 28.03
N ALA A 170 11.06 -3.98 27.20
CA ALA A 170 9.84 -4.27 26.48
C ALA A 170 10.06 -5.59 25.74
N LYS A 171 9.41 -6.68 26.21
CA LYS A 171 9.42 -7.96 25.51
C LYS A 171 8.98 -7.66 24.09
N GLU A 172 9.89 -7.82 23.14
CA GLU A 172 9.57 -7.71 21.73
C GLU A 172 8.40 -8.65 21.45
N THR A 173 7.23 -8.10 21.19
CA THR A 173 6.06 -8.89 20.81
C THR A 173 6.42 -9.66 19.55
N PRO A 174 6.24 -11.00 19.51
CA PRO A 174 6.63 -11.79 18.37
C PRO A 174 5.96 -11.26 17.12
N VAL A 175 6.74 -11.06 16.03
CA VAL A 175 6.26 -10.51 14.77
C VAL A 175 5.17 -11.43 14.21
N GLN A 176 3.94 -10.95 14.20
CA GLN A 176 2.81 -11.68 13.63
C GLN A 176 3.02 -11.83 12.11
N ILE A 177 3.11 -13.07 11.64
CA ILE A 177 3.43 -13.39 10.23
C ILE A 177 2.15 -13.43 9.37
N GLY A 178 0.99 -13.55 10.00
CA GLY A 178 -0.31 -13.75 9.34
C GLY A 178 -0.60 -15.21 9.01
N GLY A 179 -1.90 -15.57 9.04
CA GLY A 179 -2.39 -16.91 8.69
C GLY A 179 -2.52 -17.14 7.17
N PRO A 180 -2.94 -18.35 6.74
CA PRO A 180 -3.16 -18.67 5.32
C PRO A 180 -4.25 -17.80 4.69
N VAL A 181 -5.27 -17.43 5.44
CA VAL A 181 -6.33 -16.52 4.96
C VAL A 181 -5.77 -15.16 4.55
N LEU A 182 -4.88 -14.58 5.37
CA LEU A 182 -4.26 -13.31 5.00
C LEU A 182 -3.39 -13.45 3.74
N TRP A 183 -2.69 -14.58 3.57
CA TRP A 183 -1.91 -14.85 2.37
C TRP A 183 -2.81 -14.83 1.12
N VAL A 184 -3.97 -15.53 1.16
CA VAL A 184 -4.94 -15.55 0.06
C VAL A 184 -5.50 -14.15 -0.22
N LEU A 185 -5.85 -13.38 0.81
CA LEU A 185 -6.37 -12.03 0.64
C LEU A 185 -5.32 -11.06 0.05
N VAL A 186 -4.05 -11.21 0.44
CA VAL A 186 -2.94 -10.45 -0.14
C VAL A 186 -2.68 -10.88 -1.58
N PHE A 187 -2.78 -12.17 -1.90
CA PHE A 187 -2.73 -12.68 -3.27
C PHE A 187 -3.83 -12.06 -4.15
N LEU A 188 -5.09 -12.07 -3.70
CA LEU A 188 -6.21 -11.45 -4.43
C LEU A 188 -6.02 -9.94 -4.60
N SER A 189 -5.51 -9.25 -3.56
CA SER A 189 -5.10 -7.86 -3.67
C SER A 189 -3.97 -7.67 -4.68
N GLY A 190 -3.06 -8.63 -4.80
CA GLY A 190 -2.02 -8.67 -5.81
C GLY A 190 -2.57 -8.82 -7.23
N VAL A 191 -3.55 -9.72 -7.44
CA VAL A 191 -4.25 -9.90 -8.73
C VAL A 191 -4.90 -8.58 -9.16
N TYR A 192 -5.65 -7.96 -8.25
CA TYR A 192 -6.25 -6.63 -8.50
C TYR A 192 -5.17 -5.58 -8.82
N GLY A 193 -4.07 -5.59 -8.06
CA GLY A 193 -2.96 -4.66 -8.22
C GLY A 193 -2.22 -4.80 -9.54
N GLY A 194 -1.96 -6.04 -9.97
CA GLY A 194 -1.30 -6.35 -11.26
C GLY A 194 -2.19 -6.07 -12.47
N TYR A 195 -3.53 -6.21 -12.31
CA TYR A 195 -4.49 -5.90 -13.37
C TYR A 195 -4.70 -4.39 -13.54
N PHE A 196 -4.89 -3.64 -12.45
CA PHE A 196 -5.21 -2.21 -12.50
C PHE A 196 -4.47 -1.36 -11.44
N GLY A 197 -4.37 -1.82 -10.21
CA GLY A 197 -3.56 -1.22 -9.14
C GLY A 197 -4.13 0.00 -8.42
N ALA A 198 -5.26 0.55 -8.85
CA ALA A 198 -5.86 1.70 -8.20
C ALA A 198 -6.33 1.35 -6.78
N ALA A 199 -5.87 2.10 -5.77
CA ALA A 199 -6.20 1.90 -4.35
C ALA A 199 -5.79 0.53 -3.75
N GLN A 200 -4.93 -0.25 -4.42
CA GLN A 200 -4.37 -1.50 -3.87
C GLN A 200 -3.77 -1.30 -2.48
N GLY A 201 -3.07 -0.18 -2.27
CA GLY A 201 -2.46 0.14 -0.99
C GLY A 201 -3.49 0.33 0.14
N VAL A 202 -4.69 0.80 -0.18
CA VAL A 202 -5.79 0.93 0.80
C VAL A 202 -6.27 -0.45 1.23
N LEU A 203 -6.44 -1.39 0.28
CA LEU A 203 -6.76 -2.79 0.57
C LEU A 203 -5.71 -3.42 1.48
N LEU A 204 -4.44 -3.29 1.14
CA LEU A 204 -3.33 -3.86 1.91
C LEU A 204 -3.26 -3.28 3.34
N ILE A 205 -3.46 -1.95 3.51
CA ILE A 205 -3.52 -1.33 4.83
C ILE A 205 -4.69 -1.92 5.63
N GLY A 206 -5.86 -2.06 5.01
CA GLY A 206 -7.03 -2.64 5.65
C GLY A 206 -6.80 -4.06 6.12
N LEU A 207 -6.34 -4.94 5.23
CA LEU A 207 -6.09 -6.35 5.52
C LEU A 207 -5.03 -6.54 6.62
N MET A 208 -3.90 -5.83 6.49
CA MET A 208 -2.82 -5.95 7.47
C MET A 208 -3.15 -5.24 8.80
N GLY A 209 -3.91 -4.15 8.77
CA GLY A 209 -4.35 -3.45 9.99
C GLY A 209 -5.34 -4.26 10.81
N ILE A 210 -6.14 -5.14 10.17
CA ILE A 210 -6.99 -6.10 10.88
C ILE A 210 -6.17 -7.26 11.43
N ALA A 211 -5.22 -7.76 10.63
CA ALA A 211 -4.46 -8.96 10.95
C ALA A 211 -3.32 -8.72 11.96
N PHE A 212 -2.76 -7.51 12.01
CA PHE A 212 -1.58 -7.21 12.82
C PHE A 212 -1.86 -6.15 13.89
N THR A 213 -1.16 -6.27 15.02
CA THR A 213 -1.16 -5.30 16.14
C THR A 213 0.06 -4.39 16.09
N ASP A 214 0.44 -3.95 14.92
CA ASP A 214 1.63 -3.14 14.67
C ASP A 214 1.28 -1.66 14.48
N THR A 215 2.27 -0.76 14.57
CA THR A 215 2.03 0.66 14.30
C THR A 215 1.64 0.90 12.84
N MET A 216 0.84 1.94 12.59
CA MET A 216 0.40 2.28 11.25
C MET A 216 1.58 2.53 10.28
N GLN A 217 2.68 3.11 10.77
CA GLN A 217 3.89 3.33 9.98
C GLN A 217 4.54 2.03 9.54
N ARG A 218 4.63 1.03 10.44
CA ARG A 218 5.18 -0.29 10.12
C ARG A 218 4.30 -1.05 9.14
N ILE A 219 2.97 -0.97 9.29
CA ILE A 219 2.01 -1.54 8.34
C ILE A 219 2.15 -0.85 6.97
N ASN A 220 2.25 0.48 6.94
CA ASN A 220 2.41 1.24 5.71
C ASN A 220 3.75 0.94 5.01
N ALA A 221 4.82 0.71 5.76
CA ALA A 221 6.10 0.28 5.22
C ALA A 221 5.98 -1.06 4.48
N VAL A 222 5.36 -2.06 5.11
CA VAL A 222 5.11 -3.38 4.47
C VAL A 222 4.18 -3.24 3.25
N LYS A 223 3.11 -2.44 3.35
CA LYS A 223 2.23 -2.15 2.22
C LYS A 223 3.02 -1.61 1.02
N ASN A 224 3.94 -0.66 1.24
CA ASN A 224 4.76 -0.10 0.15
C ASN A 224 5.62 -1.18 -0.51
N VAL A 225 6.20 -2.09 0.27
CA VAL A 225 6.95 -3.24 -0.28
C VAL A 225 6.04 -4.14 -1.10
N MET A 226 4.86 -4.51 -0.58
CA MET A 226 3.91 -5.39 -1.29
C MET A 226 3.45 -4.76 -2.61
N ALA A 227 3.06 -3.48 -2.59
CA ALA A 227 2.68 -2.76 -3.80
C ALA A 227 3.86 -2.63 -4.79
N GLY A 228 5.07 -2.41 -4.28
CA GLY A 228 6.29 -2.38 -5.11
C GLY A 228 6.57 -3.71 -5.79
N LEU A 229 6.40 -4.83 -5.10
CA LEU A 229 6.56 -6.16 -5.67
C LEU A 229 5.52 -6.44 -6.77
N VAL A 230 4.24 -6.10 -6.52
CA VAL A 230 3.17 -6.25 -7.52
C VAL A 230 3.47 -5.41 -8.76
N ASN A 231 3.74 -4.11 -8.59
CA ASN A 231 4.01 -3.22 -9.71
C ASN A 231 5.30 -3.63 -10.46
N GLY A 232 6.33 -4.07 -9.73
CA GLY A 232 7.60 -4.52 -10.32
C GLY A 232 7.43 -5.76 -11.18
N VAL A 233 6.71 -6.78 -10.68
CA VAL A 233 6.43 -8.00 -11.43
C VAL A 233 5.53 -7.71 -12.63
N ALA A 234 4.47 -6.90 -12.44
CA ALA A 234 3.60 -6.48 -13.53
C ALA A 234 4.39 -5.70 -14.62
N ALA A 235 5.28 -4.78 -14.21
CA ALA A 235 6.13 -4.04 -15.13
C ALA A 235 7.04 -4.98 -15.95
N LEU A 236 7.64 -6.02 -15.35
CA LEU A 236 8.45 -7.01 -16.07
C LEU A 236 7.63 -7.74 -17.13
N VAL A 237 6.40 -8.15 -16.79
CA VAL A 237 5.48 -8.80 -17.73
C VAL A 237 5.11 -7.84 -18.88
N PHE A 238 4.80 -6.59 -18.56
CA PHE A 238 4.40 -5.60 -19.56
C PHE A 238 5.54 -5.23 -20.50
N VAL A 239 6.76 -5.04 -19.97
CA VAL A 239 7.96 -4.77 -20.80
C VAL A 239 8.24 -5.90 -21.78
N ALA A 240 7.99 -7.15 -21.37
CA ALA A 240 8.24 -8.31 -22.22
C ALA A 240 7.15 -8.57 -23.27
N ALA A 241 5.91 -8.12 -23.03
CA ALA A 241 4.76 -8.63 -23.77
C ALA A 241 3.89 -7.56 -24.46
N THR A 242 4.12 -6.25 -24.23
CA THR A 242 3.26 -5.21 -24.77
C THR A 242 4.00 -3.93 -25.13
N HIS A 243 3.30 -3.04 -25.86
CA HIS A 243 3.82 -1.72 -26.20
C HIS A 243 3.69 -0.75 -25.02
N ILE A 244 4.72 0.09 -24.82
CA ILE A 244 4.85 1.04 -23.73
C ILE A 244 5.13 2.41 -24.30
N ASP A 245 4.46 3.43 -23.78
CA ASP A 245 4.90 4.82 -24.00
C ASP A 245 5.97 5.18 -22.96
N TRP A 246 7.23 5.07 -23.40
CA TRP A 246 8.39 5.36 -22.54
C TRP A 246 8.51 6.83 -22.16
N GLY A 247 7.97 7.74 -22.99
CA GLY A 247 7.93 9.17 -22.68
C GLY A 247 7.04 9.45 -21.48
N ALA A 248 5.80 8.97 -21.53
CA ALA A 248 4.86 9.09 -20.41
C ALA A 248 5.36 8.34 -19.16
N ALA A 249 5.86 7.10 -19.32
CA ALA A 249 6.40 6.32 -18.22
C ALA A 249 7.61 7.04 -17.56
N GLY A 250 8.51 7.62 -18.34
CA GLY A 250 9.67 8.38 -17.85
C GLY A 250 9.28 9.64 -17.07
N LEU A 251 8.30 10.41 -17.58
CA LEU A 251 7.79 11.60 -16.90
C LEU A 251 7.11 11.24 -15.56
N ILE A 252 6.29 10.18 -15.56
CA ILE A 252 5.67 9.67 -14.32
C ILE A 252 6.75 9.19 -13.36
N ALA A 253 7.77 8.46 -13.83
CA ALA A 253 8.87 7.96 -13.01
C ALA A 253 9.64 9.08 -12.33
N ALA A 254 10.04 10.10 -13.09
CA ALA A 254 10.75 11.26 -12.56
C ALA A 254 9.93 11.99 -11.49
N GLY A 255 8.66 12.27 -11.78
CA GLY A 255 7.74 12.86 -10.80
C GLY A 255 7.52 11.97 -9.59
N ALA A 256 7.27 10.67 -9.79
CA ALA A 256 6.97 9.73 -8.72
C ALA A 256 8.15 9.44 -7.78
N ILE A 257 9.39 9.48 -8.27
CA ILE A 257 10.60 9.39 -7.42
C ILE A 257 10.63 10.55 -6.43
N LEU A 258 10.47 11.78 -6.91
CA LEU A 258 10.43 12.96 -6.06
C LEU A 258 9.23 12.93 -5.11
N GLY A 259 8.05 12.56 -5.64
CA GLY A 259 6.83 12.40 -4.87
C GLY A 259 6.93 11.32 -3.79
N GLY A 260 7.54 10.18 -4.08
CA GLY A 260 7.76 9.09 -3.13
C GLY A 260 8.61 9.52 -1.92
N GLN A 261 9.71 10.26 -2.17
CA GLN A 261 10.53 10.84 -1.10
C GLN A 261 9.77 11.90 -0.30
N LEU A 262 9.05 12.78 -1.00
CA LEU A 262 8.25 13.81 -0.37
C LEU A 262 7.16 13.18 0.52
N GLY A 263 6.45 12.18 0.01
CA GLY A 263 5.42 11.45 0.75
C GLY A 263 5.98 10.73 1.97
N ALA A 264 7.15 10.11 1.87
CA ALA A 264 7.79 9.43 2.99
C ALA A 264 8.23 10.42 4.09
N ARG A 265 8.70 11.62 3.72
CA ARG A 265 9.19 12.65 4.66
C ARG A 265 8.06 13.50 5.25
N ILE A 266 7.17 14.01 4.39
CA ILE A 266 6.15 15.00 4.75
C ILE A 266 4.79 14.34 4.98
N GLY A 267 4.53 13.17 4.39
CA GLY A 267 3.25 12.49 4.47
C GLY A 267 2.77 12.20 5.90
N ARG A 268 3.70 12.11 6.85
CA ARG A 268 3.41 12.00 8.29
C ARG A 268 2.78 13.29 8.86
N LYS A 269 2.99 14.45 8.21
CA LYS A 269 2.55 15.78 8.64
C LYS A 269 1.38 16.31 7.80
N LEU A 270 1.16 15.76 6.59
CA LEU A 270 0.10 16.22 5.71
C LEU A 270 -1.26 15.77 6.22
N PRO A 271 -2.27 16.66 6.23
CA PRO A 271 -3.61 16.29 6.59
C PRO A 271 -4.16 15.31 5.53
N PRO A 272 -4.53 14.08 5.93
CA PRO A 272 -4.93 13.05 4.97
C PRO A 272 -6.21 13.40 4.17
N TRP A 273 -7.01 14.35 4.65
CA TRP A 273 -8.26 14.73 4.00
C TRP A 273 -8.05 15.45 2.67
N GLY A 274 -7.06 16.35 2.58
CA GLY A 274 -6.79 17.10 1.35
C GLY A 274 -6.35 16.20 0.20
N LEU A 275 -5.46 15.23 0.48
CA LEU A 275 -5.04 14.23 -0.51
C LEU A 275 -6.22 13.36 -0.98
N ARG A 276 -7.14 13.00 -0.09
CA ARG A 276 -8.33 12.20 -0.44
C ARG A 276 -9.31 12.98 -1.30
N VAL A 277 -9.58 14.24 -0.96
CA VAL A 277 -10.46 15.10 -1.78
C VAL A 277 -9.92 15.20 -3.19
N LEU A 278 -8.61 15.45 -3.36
CA LEU A 278 -7.97 15.49 -4.67
C LEU A 278 -8.17 14.17 -5.44
N ILE A 279 -7.92 13.02 -4.80
CA ILE A 279 -8.08 11.71 -5.46
C ILE A 279 -9.54 11.47 -5.85
N ILE A 280 -10.49 11.80 -4.96
CA ILE A 280 -11.92 11.62 -5.23
C ILE A 280 -12.36 12.51 -6.40
N CYS A 281 -11.97 13.78 -6.41
CA CYS A 281 -12.31 14.70 -7.51
C CYS A 281 -11.75 14.19 -8.85
N VAL A 282 -10.47 13.82 -8.90
CA VAL A 282 -9.85 13.31 -10.13
C VAL A 282 -10.48 11.98 -10.56
N GLY A 283 -10.73 11.07 -9.61
CA GLY A 283 -11.35 9.77 -9.88
C GLY A 283 -12.79 9.88 -10.38
N VAL A 284 -13.59 10.81 -9.83
CA VAL A 284 -14.97 11.08 -10.29
C VAL A 284 -14.94 11.66 -11.70
N VAL A 285 -14.07 12.63 -11.99
CA VAL A 285 -13.93 13.19 -13.34
C VAL A 285 -13.54 12.11 -14.35
N ALA A 286 -12.62 11.21 -13.96
CA ALA A 286 -12.23 10.08 -14.80
C ALA A 286 -13.39 9.11 -15.05
N LEU A 287 -14.15 8.79 -14.02
CA LEU A 287 -15.30 7.90 -14.11
C LEU A 287 -16.37 8.48 -15.05
N VAL A 288 -16.69 9.77 -14.91
CA VAL A 288 -17.64 10.46 -15.78
C VAL A 288 -17.16 10.44 -17.23
N LYS A 289 -15.87 10.73 -17.50
CA LYS A 289 -15.30 10.69 -18.85
C LYS A 289 -15.27 9.29 -19.48
N LEU A 290 -15.16 8.25 -18.68
CA LEU A 290 -15.16 6.87 -19.17
C LEU A 290 -16.57 6.34 -19.46
N LEU A 291 -17.58 6.89 -18.79
CA LEU A 291 -18.98 6.50 -18.96
C LEU A 291 -19.72 7.35 -20.03
N ALA A 292 -19.22 8.55 -20.33
CA ALA A 292 -19.70 9.42 -21.40
C ALA A 292 -19.14 9.02 -22.77
#